data_250abec065ee187622644ceb16ac2178
#
_entry.id   250abec065ee187622644ceb16ac2178
#
_cell.length_a   1.000
_cell.length_b   1.000
_cell.length_c   1.000
_cell.angle_alpha   90.00
_cell.angle_beta   90.00
_cell.angle_gamma   90.00
#
_symmetry.space_group_name_H-M   'P 1'
#
loop_
_entity.id
_entity.type
_entity.pdbx_description
1 polymer ?
#
loop_
_entity_poly.entity_id
_entity_poly.type
_entity_poly.pdbx_seq_one_letter_code
_entity_poly.pdbx_strand_id
1 'polypeptide(L)'
;MPIKYYPEDNPNSDYIGIKFPTNGNVSSNGGFFNMSRTTEEQAVTNYINLLLTKRGERYMQPSYGIGLPYRLFEPNTAQLRQLIKLEIEQQSAIWLPYIINHNIEVQDGIDILGMNPTDAENGIRILIEFSVTEKGANRQITVFQDNGKVQYQVN
;
A
#
# COMPACT_ATOMS: atom_id res chain seq x y z
N MET A 1 17.65 10.75 14.12
CA MET A 1 18.77 10.09 13.42
C MET A 1 18.72 10.53 11.97
N PRO A 2 19.81 11.00 11.35
CA PRO A 2 19.80 11.32 9.95
C PRO A 2 19.55 10.04 9.15
N ILE A 3 18.58 10.09 8.25
CA ILE A 3 18.28 8.99 7.31
C ILE A 3 19.54 8.79 6.48
N LYS A 4 20.13 7.60 6.58
CA LYS A 4 21.27 7.23 5.75
C LYS A 4 20.80 7.19 4.31
N TYR A 5 21.29 8.11 3.50
CA TYR A 5 21.08 8.10 2.07
C TYR A 5 21.75 6.83 1.51
N TYR A 6 20.94 5.95 0.92
CA TYR A 6 21.50 4.79 0.22
C TYR A 6 22.11 5.27 -1.11
N PRO A 7 23.30 4.81 -1.46
CA PRO A 7 23.93 5.15 -2.73
C PRO A 7 23.02 4.73 -3.88
N GLU A 8 23.11 5.46 -4.99
CA GLU A 8 22.35 5.24 -6.22
C GLU A 8 22.24 3.75 -6.53
N ASP A 9 21.00 3.27 -6.71
CA ASP A 9 20.72 1.88 -6.99
C ASP A 9 21.48 1.44 -8.25
N ASN A 10 22.48 0.61 -8.06
CA ASN A 10 23.25 0.06 -9.18
C ASN A 10 22.38 -1.01 -9.89
N PRO A 11 22.08 -0.90 -11.18
CA PRO A 11 21.27 -1.88 -11.90
C PRO A 11 21.86 -3.29 -11.94
N ASN A 12 23.14 -3.44 -11.58
CA ASN A 12 23.83 -4.71 -11.41
C ASN A 12 23.92 -5.17 -9.93
N SER A 13 23.26 -4.46 -9.01
CA SER A 13 23.28 -4.82 -7.59
C SER A 13 22.41 -6.03 -7.30
N ASP A 14 22.74 -6.70 -6.20
CA ASP A 14 21.99 -7.83 -5.66
C ASP A 14 20.53 -7.47 -5.38
N TYR A 15 19.69 -8.47 -5.37
CA TYR A 15 18.27 -8.30 -5.03
C TYR A 15 18.11 -7.83 -3.59
N ILE A 16 17.25 -6.82 -3.39
CA ILE A 16 16.98 -6.22 -2.07
C ILE A 16 15.86 -6.96 -1.36
N GLY A 17 14.86 -7.42 -2.10
CA GLY A 17 13.72 -8.12 -1.51
C GLY A 17 12.71 -8.63 -2.56
N ILE A 18 11.58 -9.12 -2.08
CA ILE A 18 10.49 -9.63 -2.91
C ILE A 18 9.54 -8.48 -3.24
N LYS A 19 9.16 -8.35 -4.51
CA LYS A 19 8.22 -7.33 -5.00
C LYS A 19 6.79 -7.85 -4.97
N PHE A 20 5.86 -7.06 -4.44
CA PHE A 20 4.43 -7.30 -4.54
C PHE A 20 3.81 -6.58 -5.76
N PRO A 21 2.78 -7.18 -6.41
CA PRO A 21 2.21 -8.50 -6.16
C PRO A 21 3.16 -9.64 -6.55
N THR A 22 3.13 -10.72 -5.79
CA THR A 22 3.83 -11.97 -6.15
C THR A 22 3.06 -12.67 -7.27
N ASN A 23 3.12 -12.13 -8.46
CA ASN A 23 2.57 -12.82 -9.62
C ASN A 23 3.50 -13.98 -9.93
N GLY A 24 2.98 -15.21 -9.91
CA GLY A 24 3.72 -16.42 -10.21
C GLY A 24 4.19 -16.55 -11.67
N ASN A 25 4.32 -15.44 -12.37
CA ASN A 25 4.98 -15.38 -13.65
C ASN A 25 6.49 -15.44 -13.44
N VAL A 26 7.09 -16.51 -13.91
CA VAL A 26 8.53 -16.68 -14.03
C VAL A 26 9.10 -15.38 -14.58
N SER A 27 9.84 -14.65 -13.76
CA SER A 27 10.54 -13.47 -14.23
C SER A 27 11.46 -13.87 -15.37
N SER A 28 11.70 -12.99 -16.31
CA SER A 28 12.63 -13.19 -17.42
C SER A 28 14.03 -13.68 -16.98
N ASN A 29 14.32 -13.66 -15.71
CA ASN A 29 15.57 -14.10 -15.09
C ASN A 29 15.46 -15.46 -14.35
N GLY A 30 14.40 -16.25 -14.57
CA GLY A 30 14.30 -17.65 -14.08
C GLY A 30 13.91 -17.80 -12.60
N GLY A 31 13.55 -16.75 -11.89
CA GLY A 31 13.09 -16.83 -10.50
C GLY A 31 11.56 -16.96 -10.39
N PHE A 32 11.09 -17.70 -9.39
CA PHE A 32 9.66 -17.87 -9.11
C PHE A 32 9.00 -16.57 -8.57
N PHE A 33 9.77 -15.75 -7.88
CA PHE A 33 9.31 -14.47 -7.34
C PHE A 33 9.90 -13.29 -8.09
N ASN A 34 9.09 -12.25 -8.30
CA ASN A 34 9.61 -10.96 -8.74
C ASN A 34 10.42 -10.34 -7.59
N MET A 35 11.65 -9.95 -7.90
CA MET A 35 12.55 -9.36 -6.92
C MET A 35 12.68 -7.86 -7.15
N SER A 36 12.70 -7.09 -6.06
CA SER A 36 13.03 -5.66 -6.10
C SER A 36 14.53 -5.47 -6.19
N ARG A 37 14.95 -4.53 -7.04
CA ARG A 37 16.35 -4.15 -7.23
C ARG A 37 16.64 -2.74 -6.73
N THR A 38 15.61 -1.93 -6.58
CA THR A 38 15.75 -0.55 -6.13
C THR A 38 15.13 -0.38 -4.75
N THR A 39 15.67 0.57 -3.99
CA THR A 39 15.14 0.94 -2.68
C THR A 39 13.70 1.47 -2.79
N GLU A 40 13.39 2.20 -3.87
CA GLU A 40 12.03 2.66 -4.13
C GLU A 40 11.04 1.52 -4.32
N GLU A 41 11.36 0.52 -5.16
CA GLU A 41 10.49 -0.64 -5.36
C GLU A 41 10.25 -1.40 -4.05
N GLN A 42 11.30 -1.54 -3.23
CA GLN A 42 11.17 -2.18 -1.94
C GLN A 42 10.32 -1.34 -0.96
N ALA A 43 10.47 -0.02 -0.98
CA ALA A 43 9.68 0.87 -0.15
C ALA A 43 8.19 0.79 -0.48
N VAL A 44 7.83 0.78 -1.77
CA VAL A 44 6.46 0.56 -2.24
C VAL A 44 5.92 -0.78 -1.74
N THR A 45 6.72 -1.84 -1.87
CA THR A 45 6.33 -3.19 -1.40
C THR A 45 6.11 -3.22 0.11
N ASN A 46 6.97 -2.57 0.88
CA ASN A 46 6.83 -2.46 2.33
C ASN A 46 5.56 -1.70 2.71
N TYR A 47 5.21 -0.66 1.94
CA TYR A 47 3.99 0.10 2.18
C TYR A 47 2.75 -0.73 1.90
N ILE A 48 2.68 -1.44 0.77
CA ILE A 48 1.60 -2.38 0.47
C ILE A 48 1.45 -3.41 1.59
N ASN A 49 2.56 -3.95 2.06
CA ASN A 49 2.57 -4.93 3.15
C ASN A 49 2.00 -4.35 4.46
N LEU A 50 2.33 -3.09 4.79
CA LEU A 50 1.76 -2.38 5.94
C LEU A 50 0.24 -2.20 5.81
N LEU A 51 -0.23 -1.81 4.62
CA LEU A 51 -1.65 -1.57 4.34
C LEU A 51 -2.48 -2.86 4.44
N LEU A 52 -1.95 -3.97 3.92
CA LEU A 52 -2.67 -5.23 3.83
C LEU A 52 -2.60 -6.08 5.11
N THR A 53 -1.53 -5.98 5.89
CA THR A 53 -1.36 -6.76 7.13
C THR A 53 -2.31 -6.27 8.21
N LYS A 54 -3.06 -7.19 8.82
CA LYS A 54 -3.90 -6.90 9.98
C LYS A 54 -3.07 -6.85 11.27
N ARG A 55 -3.41 -5.95 12.18
CA ARG A 55 -2.81 -5.94 13.51
C ARG A 55 -3.00 -7.29 14.22
N GLY A 56 -1.93 -7.82 14.78
CA GLY A 56 -1.90 -9.12 15.44
C GLY A 56 -1.53 -10.29 14.51
N GLU A 57 -1.48 -10.12 13.19
CA GLU A 57 -1.04 -11.19 12.28
C GLU A 57 0.46 -11.50 12.40
N ARG A 58 1.28 -10.48 12.69
CA ARG A 58 2.71 -10.68 12.88
C ARG A 58 3.02 -11.05 14.32
N TYR A 59 3.43 -12.27 14.54
CA TYR A 59 3.73 -12.80 15.88
C TYR A 59 4.76 -11.94 16.65
N MET A 60 5.83 -11.50 16.00
CA MET A 60 6.89 -10.70 16.64
C MET A 60 6.59 -9.19 16.68
N GLN A 61 5.61 -8.72 15.93
CA GLN A 61 5.24 -7.31 15.81
C GLN A 61 3.71 -7.14 15.74
N PRO A 62 2.99 -7.43 16.82
CA PRO A 62 1.52 -7.43 16.81
C PRO A 62 0.90 -6.04 16.58
N SER A 63 1.65 -4.97 16.82
CA SER A 63 1.21 -3.59 16.56
C SER A 63 1.40 -3.13 15.10
N TYR A 64 2.07 -3.95 14.27
CA TYR A 64 2.27 -3.66 12.86
C TYR A 64 1.00 -3.92 12.05
N GLY A 65 0.73 -3.03 11.09
CA GLY A 65 -0.31 -3.24 10.10
C GLY A 65 -1.56 -2.37 10.31
N ILE A 66 -2.32 -2.22 9.24
CA ILE A 66 -3.58 -1.44 9.19
C ILE A 66 -4.76 -2.38 8.94
N GLY A 67 -4.58 -3.40 8.09
CA GLY A 67 -5.59 -4.37 7.76
C GLY A 67 -6.71 -3.81 6.89
N LEU A 68 -6.38 -3.00 5.89
CA LEU A 68 -7.37 -2.41 4.98
C LEU A 68 -8.36 -3.43 4.39
N PRO A 69 -7.95 -4.66 4.01
CA PRO A 69 -8.90 -5.65 3.52
C PRO A 69 -10.08 -5.91 4.45
N TYR A 70 -9.86 -5.81 5.74
CA TYR A 70 -10.93 -6.02 6.74
C TYR A 70 -11.81 -4.79 6.90
N ARG A 71 -11.20 -3.59 6.81
CA ARG A 71 -11.92 -2.31 6.92
C ARG A 71 -12.88 -2.07 5.75
N LEU A 72 -12.52 -2.55 4.56
CA LEU A 72 -13.35 -2.41 3.36
C LEU A 72 -14.68 -3.21 3.43
N PHE A 73 -14.79 -4.15 4.36
CA PHE A 73 -16.03 -4.89 4.62
C PHE A 73 -16.87 -4.32 5.78
N GLU A 74 -16.38 -3.28 6.45
CA GLU A 74 -17.16 -2.58 7.47
C GLU A 74 -18.18 -1.63 6.80
N PRO A 75 -19.30 -1.29 7.48
CA PRO A 75 -20.27 -0.34 6.95
C PRO A 75 -19.62 1.01 6.62
N ASN A 76 -19.83 1.49 5.40
CA ASN A 76 -19.22 2.72 4.90
C ASN A 76 -19.80 3.95 5.58
N THR A 77 -19.19 4.38 6.65
CA THR A 77 -19.57 5.57 7.41
C THR A 77 -18.51 6.66 7.30
N ALA A 78 -18.91 7.93 7.48
CA ALA A 78 -17.96 9.04 7.50
C ALA A 78 -16.89 8.88 8.60
N GLN A 79 -17.28 8.30 9.74
CA GLN A 79 -16.37 8.00 10.84
C GLN A 79 -15.34 6.95 10.45
N LEU A 80 -15.74 5.87 9.75
CA LEU A 80 -14.83 4.84 9.27
C LEU A 80 -13.80 5.42 8.30
N ARG A 81 -14.24 6.26 7.36
CA ARG A 81 -13.34 6.91 6.39
C ARG A 81 -12.28 7.78 7.06
N GLN A 82 -12.67 8.56 8.07
CA GLN A 82 -11.71 9.36 8.85
C GLN A 82 -10.75 8.49 9.66
N LEU A 83 -11.24 7.41 10.25
CA LEU A 83 -10.44 6.49 11.03
C LEU A 83 -9.39 5.78 10.16
N ILE A 84 -9.76 5.32 8.95
CA ILE A 84 -8.85 4.72 7.99
C ILE A 84 -7.72 5.69 7.64
N LYS A 85 -8.06 6.95 7.32
CA LYS A 85 -7.07 7.99 7.01
C LYS A 85 -6.09 8.18 8.16
N LEU A 86 -6.58 8.34 9.37
CA LEU A 86 -5.77 8.53 10.57
C LEU A 86 -4.86 7.32 10.84
N GLU A 87 -5.38 6.11 10.69
CA GLU A 87 -4.58 4.88 10.87
C GLU A 87 -3.47 4.77 9.85
N ILE A 88 -3.70 5.13 8.58
CA ILE A 88 -2.68 5.14 7.55
C ILE A 88 -1.57 6.13 7.90
N GLU A 89 -1.92 7.36 8.26
CA GLU A 89 -0.97 8.41 8.66
C GLU A 89 -0.12 7.97 9.86
N GLN A 90 -0.75 7.46 10.92
CA GLN A 90 -0.04 7.05 12.12
C GLN A 90 0.87 5.85 11.90
N GLN A 91 0.36 4.81 11.24
CA GLN A 91 1.12 3.58 11.05
C GLN A 91 2.28 3.76 10.06
N SER A 92 2.09 4.54 9.00
CA SER A 92 3.18 4.85 8.08
C SER A 92 4.27 5.68 8.75
N ALA A 93 3.94 6.66 9.59
CA ALA A 93 4.91 7.45 10.34
C ALA A 93 5.74 6.60 11.32
N ILE A 94 5.15 5.58 11.93
CA ILE A 94 5.85 4.71 12.89
C ILE A 94 6.74 3.70 12.17
N TRP A 95 6.21 3.01 11.16
CA TRP A 95 6.87 1.84 10.57
C TRP A 95 7.68 2.15 9.32
N LEU A 96 7.31 3.20 8.59
CA LEU A 96 7.91 3.60 7.32
C LEU A 96 8.26 5.09 7.31
N PRO A 97 9.13 5.57 8.22
CA PRO A 97 9.43 6.99 8.37
C PRO A 97 10.11 7.62 7.15
N TYR A 98 10.53 6.82 6.19
CA TYR A 98 11.09 7.25 4.91
C TYR A 98 10.02 7.47 3.83
N ILE A 99 8.75 7.14 4.10
CA ILE A 99 7.62 7.41 3.22
C ILE A 99 6.95 8.70 3.66
N ILE A 100 6.75 9.60 2.70
CA ILE A 100 6.07 10.88 2.89
C ILE A 100 4.71 10.78 2.21
N ASN A 101 3.63 10.76 3.00
CA ASN A 101 2.28 10.82 2.46
C ASN A 101 1.94 12.26 2.09
N HIS A 102 1.56 12.48 0.84
CA HIS A 102 1.13 13.79 0.33
C HIS A 102 -0.37 13.95 0.44
N ASN A 103 -1.11 12.93 0.03
CA ASN A 103 -2.57 12.94 0.09
C ASN A 103 -3.10 11.54 0.39
N ILE A 104 -4.11 11.46 1.25
CA ILE A 104 -4.85 10.23 1.53
C ILE A 104 -6.33 10.56 1.40
N GLU A 105 -6.95 10.01 0.39
CA GLU A 105 -8.36 10.21 0.08
C GLU A 105 -9.11 8.90 0.18
N VAL A 106 -10.19 8.89 0.95
CA VAL A 106 -11.08 7.75 1.08
C VAL A 106 -12.42 8.12 0.46
N GLN A 107 -12.63 7.63 -0.74
CA GLN A 107 -13.81 7.91 -1.55
C GLN A 107 -14.93 6.92 -1.26
N ASP A 108 -16.17 7.40 -1.37
CA ASP A 108 -17.36 6.57 -1.36
C ASP A 108 -17.53 5.84 -2.69
N GLY A 109 -18.08 4.63 -2.67
CA GLY A 109 -18.36 3.88 -3.90
C GLY A 109 -19.32 4.58 -4.84
N ILE A 110 -20.20 5.43 -4.31
CA ILE A 110 -21.15 6.25 -5.09
C ILE A 110 -20.43 7.27 -5.97
N ASP A 111 -19.28 7.78 -5.52
CA ASP A 111 -18.48 8.76 -6.26
C ASP A 111 -17.61 8.11 -7.35
N ILE A 112 -17.62 6.77 -7.47
CA ILE A 112 -16.79 6.05 -8.43
C ILE A 112 -17.58 5.82 -9.72
N LEU A 113 -17.25 6.59 -10.76
CA LEU A 113 -17.81 6.42 -12.11
C LEU A 113 -17.54 5.00 -12.64
N GLY A 114 -18.62 4.27 -12.95
CA GLY A 114 -18.54 2.95 -13.57
C GLY A 114 -18.70 1.75 -12.65
N MET A 115 -18.93 1.96 -11.35
CA MET A 115 -19.30 0.87 -10.42
C MET A 115 -20.78 0.49 -10.58
N ASN A 116 -21.08 -0.81 -10.45
CA ASN A 116 -22.47 -1.26 -10.39
C ASN A 116 -23.19 -0.66 -9.18
N PRO A 117 -24.46 -0.24 -9.30
CA PRO A 117 -25.18 0.38 -8.18
C PRO A 117 -25.22 -0.45 -6.90
N THR A 118 -25.22 -1.77 -7.02
CA THR A 118 -25.25 -2.72 -5.88
C THR A 118 -23.90 -2.76 -5.14
N ASP A 119 -22.80 -2.56 -5.84
CA ASP A 119 -21.46 -2.55 -5.25
C ASP A 119 -21.08 -1.15 -4.75
N ALA A 120 -21.73 -0.13 -5.30
CA ALA A 120 -21.49 1.28 -4.95
C ALA A 120 -21.95 1.66 -3.54
N GLU A 121 -23.07 1.09 -3.05
CA GLU A 121 -23.64 1.45 -1.75
C GLU A 121 -22.71 1.17 -0.56
N ASN A 122 -21.83 0.17 -0.68
CA ASN A 122 -20.88 -0.20 0.38
C ASN A 122 -19.42 -0.17 -0.09
N GLY A 123 -19.18 0.26 -1.33
CA GLY A 123 -17.83 0.33 -1.89
C GLY A 123 -17.01 1.44 -1.26
N ILE A 124 -15.76 1.16 -0.95
CA ILE A 124 -14.77 2.15 -0.52
C ILE A 124 -13.58 2.05 -1.47
N ARG A 125 -13.13 3.21 -1.95
CA ARG A 125 -11.86 3.34 -2.68
C ARG A 125 -10.92 4.20 -1.85
N ILE A 126 -9.71 3.74 -1.66
CA ILE A 126 -8.67 4.45 -0.92
C ILE A 126 -7.57 4.82 -1.91
N LEU A 127 -7.31 6.10 -2.05
CA LEU A 127 -6.26 6.68 -2.87
C LEU A 127 -5.18 7.23 -1.95
N ILE A 128 -3.95 6.78 -2.12
CA ILE A 128 -2.81 7.20 -1.32
C ILE A 128 -1.73 7.70 -2.26
N GLU A 129 -1.41 8.98 -2.17
CA GLU A 129 -0.30 9.61 -2.87
C GLU A 129 0.86 9.79 -1.91
N PHE A 130 2.01 9.28 -2.28
CA PHE A 130 3.20 9.31 -1.45
C PHE A 130 4.49 9.39 -2.28
N SER A 131 5.57 9.76 -1.64
CA SER A 131 6.93 9.64 -2.17
C SER A 131 7.84 8.93 -1.17
N VAL A 132 8.91 8.32 -1.68
CA VAL A 132 9.87 7.60 -0.82
C VAL A 132 10.92 8.54 -0.20
N THR A 133 11.12 9.70 -0.81
CA THR A 133 12.00 10.77 -0.32
C THR A 133 11.41 12.12 -0.72
N GLU A 134 11.90 13.21 -0.12
CA GLU A 134 11.45 14.57 -0.47
C GLU A 134 11.63 14.93 -1.96
N LYS A 135 12.58 14.28 -2.64
CA LYS A 135 12.86 14.47 -4.07
C LYS A 135 12.45 13.27 -4.92
N GLY A 136 11.82 12.26 -4.33
CA GLY A 136 11.37 11.07 -5.02
C GLY A 136 10.17 11.35 -5.94
N ALA A 137 9.99 10.48 -6.93
CA ALA A 137 8.79 10.53 -7.78
C ALA A 137 7.54 10.26 -6.93
N ASN A 138 6.47 11.02 -7.20
CA ASN A 138 5.19 10.75 -6.60
C ASN A 138 4.65 9.41 -7.12
N ARG A 139 4.21 8.58 -6.20
CA ARG A 139 3.58 7.28 -6.45
C ARG A 139 2.17 7.30 -5.91
N GLN A 140 1.30 6.54 -6.53
CA GLN A 140 -0.08 6.40 -6.10
C GLN A 140 -0.40 4.93 -5.86
N ILE A 141 -0.98 4.61 -4.70
CA ILE A 141 -1.57 3.32 -4.42
C ILE A 141 -3.08 3.51 -4.34
N THR A 142 -3.80 2.73 -5.12
CA THR A 142 -5.26 2.66 -5.06
C THR A 142 -5.64 1.31 -4.49
N VAL A 143 -6.42 1.29 -3.40
CA VAL A 143 -7.00 0.07 -2.81
C VAL A 143 -8.50 0.16 -2.95
N PHE A 144 -9.12 -0.86 -3.51
CA PHE A 144 -10.57 -0.89 -3.73
C PHE A 144 -11.12 -2.32 -3.61
N GLN A 145 -12.42 -2.40 -3.38
CA GLN A 145 -13.15 -3.66 -3.38
C GLN A 145 -13.81 -3.86 -4.75
N ASP A 146 -13.57 -5.02 -5.34
CA ASP A 146 -14.22 -5.45 -6.57
C ASP A 146 -14.71 -6.89 -6.44
N ASN A 147 -16.01 -7.14 -6.68
CA ASN A 147 -16.64 -8.46 -6.60
C ASN A 147 -16.32 -9.23 -5.29
N GLY A 148 -16.33 -8.55 -4.16
CA GLY A 148 -16.01 -9.13 -2.85
C GLY A 148 -14.53 -9.45 -2.64
N LYS A 149 -13.65 -9.03 -3.54
CA LYS A 149 -12.19 -9.16 -3.40
C LYS A 149 -11.55 -7.79 -3.27
N VAL A 150 -10.55 -7.71 -2.41
CA VAL A 150 -9.74 -6.50 -2.29
C VAL A 150 -8.64 -6.53 -3.34
N GLN A 151 -8.59 -5.49 -4.14
CA GLN A 151 -7.56 -5.27 -5.16
C GLN A 151 -6.78 -4.01 -4.85
N TYR A 152 -5.54 -3.96 -5.30
CA TYR A 152 -4.72 -2.77 -5.24
C TYR A 152 -3.97 -2.56 -6.55
N GLN A 153 -3.76 -1.30 -6.90
CA GLN A 153 -2.99 -0.88 -8.06
C GLN A 153 -1.93 0.14 -7.62
N VAL A 154 -0.77 0.07 -8.24
CA VAL A 154 0.33 1.02 -8.02
C VAL A 154 0.63 1.70 -9.35
N ASN A 155 0.60 3.03 -9.35
CA ASN A 155 0.89 3.90 -10.50
C ASN A 155 2.08 4.80 -10.20
#